data_11f87d6740c123a4053dec5a32d5cf9f
#
_entry.id   11f87d6740c123a4053dec5a32d5cf9f
#
_cell.length_a   1.000
_cell.length_b   1.000
_cell.length_c   1.000
_cell.angle_alpha   90.00
_cell.angle_beta   90.00
_cell.angle_gamma   90.00
#
_symmetry.space_group_name_H-M   'P 1'
#
loop_
_entity.id
_entity.type
_entity.pdbx_description
1 polymer ?
#
loop_
_entity_poly.entity_id
_entity_poly.type
_entity_poly.pdbx_seq_one_letter_code
_entity_poly.pdbx_strand_id
1 'polypeptide(L)'
;MVSMSTRISARIAAISESATLAVDAKAKALKAAGRPVIGFGAGEPDFPTPDYIVEAAVEACRTPRFHKYTPAGGLPELRAAVAEKTLRDSGFEAEASQVLITNGGKQAVYEGFAALLDPGDEVLVPTPYWTTYPESIKLAGGVPVDVVADETTGYLVTVDQLEAARTDRTKVLLFVSPSNPTGAVYSREQVAEIGRWAAEHGLWVVTDEIYEHLVYGDAEFSSMPVVVPELADRTLILNGVAKTYAMTGWRVGWMIGPKDVVKAAANLQSHATSNVANVSQAAALAAVSGDLSAVARMREAFDRRRQTMVRLLNDIPGVLCPEPEGAFYAYPSVKELLGKEIRGKRPQTSVELAALILEEAEVALVPGEAFGTPGYFRLSYALGDEDLAEGVGRVAKLLSEAH
;
A
#
# COMPACT_ATOMS: atom_id res chain seq x y z
N MET A 1 -12.25 -37.21 -24.35
CA MET A 1 -12.06 -35.76 -24.66
C MET A 1 -10.78 -35.32 -23.98
N VAL A 2 -9.72 -35.07 -24.74
CA VAL A 2 -8.46 -34.52 -24.21
C VAL A 2 -8.78 -33.08 -23.86
N SER A 3 -8.76 -32.72 -22.56
CA SER A 3 -8.82 -31.35 -22.08
C SER A 3 -7.74 -30.55 -22.82
N MET A 4 -8.12 -29.57 -23.63
CA MET A 4 -7.16 -28.62 -24.16
C MET A 4 -6.47 -27.98 -22.95
N SER A 5 -5.19 -28.34 -22.73
CA SER A 5 -4.40 -27.70 -21.69
C SER A 5 -4.37 -26.19 -21.97
N THR A 6 -4.83 -25.37 -21.02
CA THR A 6 -4.68 -23.93 -21.12
C THR A 6 -3.21 -23.61 -21.31
N ARG A 7 -2.85 -22.70 -22.25
CA ARG A 7 -1.45 -22.32 -22.54
C ARG A 7 -0.75 -21.68 -21.32
N ILE A 8 -1.54 -21.23 -20.34
CA ILE A 8 -1.10 -20.55 -19.12
C ILE A 8 -1.43 -21.45 -17.93
N SER A 9 -0.53 -21.58 -16.97
CA SER A 9 -0.81 -22.34 -15.74
C SER A 9 -2.03 -21.77 -15.01
N ALA A 10 -2.84 -22.65 -14.39
CA ALA A 10 -4.05 -22.25 -13.67
C ALA A 10 -3.75 -21.19 -12.58
N ARG A 11 -2.61 -21.34 -11.89
CA ARG A 11 -2.16 -20.39 -10.87
C ARG A 11 -1.96 -18.96 -11.42
N ILE A 12 -1.33 -18.84 -12.59
CA ILE A 12 -1.09 -17.53 -13.21
C ILE A 12 -2.36 -16.98 -13.86
N ALA A 13 -3.20 -17.84 -14.43
CA ALA A 13 -4.48 -17.44 -15.01
C ALA A 13 -5.49 -16.92 -13.97
N ALA A 14 -5.30 -17.25 -12.68
CA ALA A 14 -6.14 -16.77 -11.58
C ALA A 14 -5.75 -15.38 -11.06
N ILE A 15 -4.65 -14.77 -11.55
CA ILE A 15 -4.19 -13.45 -11.14
C ILE A 15 -4.91 -12.38 -11.94
N SER A 16 -5.51 -11.42 -11.23
CA SER A 16 -6.20 -10.28 -11.82
C SER A 16 -5.23 -9.19 -12.28
N GLU A 17 -5.57 -8.46 -13.33
CA GLU A 17 -4.84 -7.26 -13.73
C GLU A 17 -4.96 -6.19 -12.63
N SER A 18 -3.88 -5.43 -12.43
CA SER A 18 -3.90 -4.33 -11.45
C SER A 18 -4.78 -3.17 -11.95
N ALA A 19 -5.97 -3.03 -11.36
CA ALA A 19 -6.91 -1.97 -11.71
C ALA A 19 -6.32 -0.56 -11.54
N THR A 20 -5.47 -0.36 -10.53
CA THR A 20 -4.81 0.94 -10.30
C THR A 20 -3.83 1.30 -11.42
N LEU A 21 -3.06 0.32 -11.91
CA LEU A 21 -2.17 0.52 -13.05
C LEU A 21 -2.93 0.72 -14.37
N ALA A 22 -4.05 0.02 -14.55
CA ALA A 22 -4.89 0.17 -15.74
C ALA A 22 -5.50 1.58 -15.82
N VAL A 23 -6.00 2.12 -14.70
CA VAL A 23 -6.53 3.50 -14.63
C VAL A 23 -5.43 4.53 -14.93
N ASP A 24 -4.25 4.38 -14.33
CA ASP A 24 -3.11 5.30 -14.56
C ASP A 24 -2.64 5.25 -16.02
N ALA A 25 -2.52 4.06 -16.61
CA ALA A 25 -2.15 3.89 -18.02
C ALA A 25 -3.18 4.55 -18.95
N LYS A 26 -4.49 4.38 -18.66
CA LYS A 26 -5.55 5.01 -19.44
C LYS A 26 -5.49 6.54 -19.34
N ALA A 27 -5.29 7.10 -18.15
CA ALA A 27 -5.14 8.53 -17.94
C ALA A 27 -3.93 9.09 -18.72
N LYS A 28 -2.77 8.41 -18.65
CA LYS A 28 -1.56 8.76 -19.40
C LYS A 28 -1.76 8.71 -20.91
N ALA A 29 -2.45 7.68 -21.42
CA ALA A 29 -2.76 7.55 -22.84
C ALA A 29 -3.66 8.69 -23.34
N LEU A 30 -4.68 9.08 -22.57
CA LEU A 30 -5.56 10.19 -22.89
C LEU A 30 -4.80 11.54 -22.88
N LYS A 31 -3.93 11.76 -21.89
CA LYS A 31 -3.03 12.93 -21.86
C LYS A 31 -2.13 13.00 -23.09
N ALA A 32 -1.52 11.89 -23.48
CA ALA A 32 -0.70 11.80 -24.69
C ALA A 32 -1.51 12.06 -25.98
N ALA A 33 -2.81 11.78 -25.98
CA ALA A 33 -3.74 12.13 -27.07
C ALA A 33 -4.23 13.60 -27.02
N GLY A 34 -3.68 14.43 -26.13
CA GLY A 34 -3.99 15.86 -26.01
C GLY A 34 -5.23 16.19 -25.16
N ARG A 35 -5.80 15.23 -24.45
CA ARG A 35 -6.92 15.49 -23.51
C ARG A 35 -6.39 16.03 -22.19
N PRO A 36 -7.03 17.04 -21.55
CA PRO A 36 -6.58 17.65 -20.30
C PRO A 36 -7.04 16.83 -19.08
N VAL A 37 -6.69 15.52 -19.06
CA VAL A 37 -7.09 14.60 -17.99
C VAL A 37 -6.29 14.88 -16.73
N ILE A 38 -6.97 15.04 -15.60
CA ILE A 38 -6.36 15.07 -14.26
C ILE A 38 -6.48 13.68 -13.65
N GLY A 39 -5.34 13.12 -13.16
CA GLY A 39 -5.28 11.75 -12.63
C GLY A 39 -5.10 11.72 -11.12
N PHE A 40 -6.05 11.11 -10.40
CA PHE A 40 -5.95 10.81 -8.97
C PHE A 40 -5.59 9.35 -8.68
N GLY A 41 -5.23 8.58 -9.73
CA GLY A 41 -4.93 7.16 -9.60
C GLY A 41 -3.52 6.84 -9.09
N ALA A 42 -2.58 7.80 -9.16
CA ALA A 42 -1.19 7.57 -8.83
C ALA A 42 -0.98 7.16 -7.36
N GLY A 43 -0.22 6.11 -7.16
CA GLY A 43 0.15 5.63 -5.82
C GLY A 43 1.59 5.99 -5.47
N GLU A 44 2.04 7.20 -5.81
CA GLU A 44 3.42 7.65 -5.58
C GLU A 44 3.45 9.14 -5.22
N PRO A 45 4.45 9.55 -4.39
CA PRO A 45 4.68 10.96 -4.13
C PRO A 45 5.00 11.73 -5.42
N ASP A 46 4.49 12.95 -5.54
CA ASP A 46 4.77 13.88 -6.63
C ASP A 46 6.05 14.71 -6.42
N PHE A 47 6.83 14.34 -5.44
CA PHE A 47 8.12 14.94 -5.11
C PHE A 47 9.27 14.14 -5.74
N PRO A 48 10.34 14.80 -6.16
CA PRO A 48 11.54 14.10 -6.57
C PRO A 48 12.23 13.44 -5.37
N THR A 49 12.99 12.39 -5.63
CA THR A 49 13.91 11.84 -4.64
C THR A 49 14.90 12.92 -4.18
N PRO A 50 15.14 13.08 -2.86
CA PRO A 50 16.09 14.07 -2.35
C PRO A 50 17.50 13.95 -2.96
N ASP A 51 18.14 15.09 -3.24
CA ASP A 51 19.40 15.16 -3.97
C ASP A 51 20.53 14.33 -3.33
N TYR A 52 20.64 14.32 -1.98
CA TYR A 52 21.69 13.54 -1.30
C TYR A 52 21.56 12.03 -1.55
N ILE A 53 20.35 11.53 -1.79
CA ILE A 53 20.09 10.14 -2.15
C ILE A 53 20.50 9.87 -3.60
N VAL A 54 20.17 10.81 -4.49
CA VAL A 54 20.56 10.75 -5.91
C VAL A 54 22.09 10.74 -6.05
N GLU A 55 22.79 11.63 -5.34
CA GLU A 55 24.25 11.71 -5.34
C GLU A 55 24.90 10.41 -4.83
N ALA A 56 24.34 9.77 -3.81
CA ALA A 56 24.81 8.46 -3.35
C ALA A 56 24.73 7.38 -4.45
N ALA A 57 23.66 7.41 -5.25
CA ALA A 57 23.54 6.51 -6.41
C ALA A 57 24.54 6.83 -7.51
N VAL A 58 24.78 8.11 -7.80
CA VAL A 58 25.78 8.55 -8.79
C VAL A 58 27.17 8.05 -8.38
N GLU A 59 27.54 8.17 -7.12
CA GLU A 59 28.82 7.66 -6.61
C GLU A 59 28.89 6.13 -6.67
N ALA A 60 27.79 5.43 -6.35
CA ALA A 60 27.71 3.99 -6.49
C ALA A 60 27.90 3.52 -7.96
N CYS A 61 27.37 4.28 -8.94
CA CYS A 61 27.59 4.00 -10.36
C CYS A 61 29.08 4.09 -10.76
N ARG A 62 29.88 4.89 -10.06
CA ARG A 62 31.33 5.03 -10.31
C ARG A 62 32.17 4.02 -9.54
N THR A 63 31.59 3.34 -8.56
CA THR A 63 32.30 2.46 -7.63
C THR A 63 32.25 1.00 -8.09
N PRO A 64 33.39 0.39 -8.53
CA PRO A 64 33.39 -0.94 -9.17
C PRO A 64 32.80 -2.08 -8.34
N ARG A 65 32.83 -2.01 -6.99
CA ARG A 65 32.24 -3.04 -6.13
C ARG A 65 30.74 -3.20 -6.37
N PHE A 66 30.01 -2.14 -6.75
CA PHE A 66 28.59 -2.18 -7.02
C PHE A 66 28.22 -2.70 -8.42
N HIS A 67 29.21 -2.99 -9.29
CA HIS A 67 29.02 -3.61 -10.60
C HIS A 67 28.99 -5.14 -10.52
N LYS A 68 29.13 -5.73 -9.35
CA LYS A 68 29.24 -7.18 -9.14
C LYS A 68 28.06 -7.69 -8.31
N TYR A 69 27.83 -9.00 -8.35
CA TYR A 69 26.88 -9.63 -7.44
C TYR A 69 27.23 -9.36 -5.98
N THR A 70 26.18 -9.14 -5.18
CA THR A 70 26.27 -9.00 -3.72
C THR A 70 25.37 -10.06 -3.06
N PRO A 71 25.37 -10.19 -1.74
CA PRO A 71 24.49 -11.16 -1.08
C PRO A 71 23.03 -10.99 -1.49
N ALA A 72 22.33 -12.09 -1.80
CA ALA A 72 20.93 -12.06 -2.21
C ALA A 72 20.02 -11.35 -1.21
N GLY A 73 20.29 -11.50 0.09
CA GLY A 73 19.53 -10.85 1.16
C GLY A 73 19.81 -9.35 1.34
N GLY A 74 20.69 -8.76 0.53
CA GLY A 74 21.04 -7.34 0.56
C GLY A 74 22.43 -7.05 1.11
N LEU A 75 22.90 -5.83 0.85
CA LEU A 75 24.17 -5.33 1.39
C LEU A 75 24.17 -5.38 2.92
N PRO A 76 25.23 -5.90 3.57
CA PRO A 76 25.30 -5.96 5.04
C PRO A 76 25.11 -4.59 5.70
N GLU A 77 25.72 -3.54 5.13
CA GLU A 77 25.59 -2.18 5.62
C GLU A 77 24.17 -1.63 5.52
N LEU A 78 23.41 -1.97 4.47
CA LEU A 78 22.02 -1.57 4.33
C LEU A 78 21.12 -2.33 5.32
N ARG A 79 21.34 -3.63 5.51
CA ARG A 79 20.60 -4.43 6.49
C ARG A 79 20.79 -3.90 7.92
N ALA A 80 22.02 -3.53 8.28
CA ALA A 80 22.32 -2.91 9.57
C ALA A 80 21.61 -1.55 9.71
N ALA A 81 21.70 -0.68 8.69
CA ALA A 81 21.05 0.61 8.70
C ALA A 81 19.51 0.54 8.74
N VAL A 82 18.91 -0.48 8.12
CA VAL A 82 17.46 -0.73 8.23
C VAL A 82 17.07 -1.15 9.65
N ALA A 83 17.88 -1.98 10.31
CA ALA A 83 17.64 -2.37 11.72
C ALA A 83 17.73 -1.14 12.65
N GLU A 84 18.75 -0.31 12.50
CA GLU A 84 18.93 0.94 13.26
C GLU A 84 17.76 1.93 13.00
N LYS A 85 17.35 2.11 11.74
CA LYS A 85 16.19 2.92 11.36
C LYS A 85 14.92 2.41 12.04
N THR A 86 14.70 1.10 12.02
CA THR A 86 13.49 0.50 12.61
C THR A 86 13.43 0.75 14.11
N LEU A 87 14.55 0.59 14.81
CA LEU A 87 14.62 0.93 16.25
C LEU A 87 14.35 2.43 16.48
N ARG A 88 14.95 3.31 15.69
CA ARG A 88 14.78 4.76 15.81
C ARG A 88 13.34 5.22 15.55
N ASP A 89 12.68 4.68 14.52
CA ASP A 89 11.42 5.21 14.00
C ASP A 89 10.19 4.52 14.61
N SER A 90 10.27 3.21 14.88
CA SER A 90 9.14 2.44 15.43
C SER A 90 9.38 1.87 16.83
N GLY A 91 10.63 1.85 17.29
CA GLY A 91 11.01 1.25 18.58
C GLY A 91 11.18 -0.28 18.53
N PHE A 92 11.09 -0.91 17.36
CA PHE A 92 11.31 -2.35 17.22
C PHE A 92 12.81 -2.66 17.09
N GLU A 93 13.34 -3.44 18.03
CA GLU A 93 14.73 -3.87 18.01
C GLU A 93 14.90 -5.12 17.13
N ALA A 94 15.70 -5.01 16.07
CA ALA A 94 16.02 -6.11 15.17
C ALA A 94 17.53 -6.19 14.92
N GLU A 95 18.03 -7.41 14.69
CA GLU A 95 19.38 -7.61 14.18
C GLU A 95 19.41 -7.53 12.64
N ALA A 96 20.55 -7.17 12.06
CA ALA A 96 20.74 -7.18 10.61
C ALA A 96 20.46 -8.57 9.98
N SER A 97 20.62 -9.66 10.73
CA SER A 97 20.30 -11.03 10.31
C SER A 97 18.80 -11.28 10.12
N GLN A 98 17.94 -10.44 10.72
CA GLN A 98 16.48 -10.48 10.62
C GLN A 98 15.93 -9.60 9.49
N VAL A 99 16.79 -8.94 8.70
CA VAL A 99 16.41 -8.04 7.60
C VAL A 99 16.70 -8.70 6.26
N LEU A 100 15.71 -8.72 5.37
CA LEU A 100 15.84 -9.11 3.97
C LEU A 100 15.52 -7.90 3.08
N ILE A 101 16.46 -7.46 2.26
CA ILE A 101 16.26 -6.39 1.29
C ILE A 101 15.64 -6.96 0.01
N THR A 102 14.55 -6.35 -0.46
CA THR A 102 13.72 -6.81 -1.57
C THR A 102 13.57 -5.75 -2.68
N ASN A 103 13.14 -6.17 -3.89
CA ASN A 103 12.86 -5.25 -5.01
C ASN A 103 11.54 -4.47 -4.77
N GLY A 104 11.54 -3.62 -3.75
CA GLY A 104 10.40 -2.87 -3.24
C GLY A 104 9.49 -3.70 -2.34
N GLY A 105 8.59 -3.02 -1.63
CA GLY A 105 7.65 -3.66 -0.69
C GLY A 105 6.78 -4.74 -1.34
N LYS A 106 6.49 -4.64 -2.65
CA LYS A 106 5.68 -5.64 -3.36
C LYS A 106 6.33 -7.03 -3.34
N GLN A 107 7.66 -7.13 -3.50
CA GLN A 107 8.36 -8.40 -3.37
C GLN A 107 8.37 -8.87 -1.91
N ALA A 108 8.56 -7.97 -0.95
CA ALA A 108 8.48 -8.32 0.47
C ALA A 108 7.12 -8.93 0.83
N VAL A 109 6.01 -8.36 0.33
CA VAL A 109 4.65 -8.91 0.51
C VAL A 109 4.54 -10.33 -0.04
N TYR A 110 4.95 -10.54 -1.30
CA TYR A 110 4.87 -11.87 -1.90
C TYR A 110 5.75 -12.90 -1.18
N GLU A 111 6.99 -12.55 -0.90
CA GLU A 111 7.93 -13.47 -0.24
C GLU A 111 7.56 -13.76 1.21
N GLY A 112 6.97 -12.77 1.90
CA GLY A 112 6.44 -12.96 3.25
C GLY A 112 5.32 -14.00 3.26
N PHE A 113 4.33 -13.89 2.38
CA PHE A 113 3.28 -14.91 2.25
C PHE A 113 3.82 -16.24 1.76
N ALA A 114 4.72 -16.25 0.77
CA ALA A 114 5.32 -17.49 0.25
C ALA A 114 6.15 -18.24 1.29
N ALA A 115 6.74 -17.54 2.26
CA ALA A 115 7.49 -18.17 3.35
C ALA A 115 6.60 -18.72 4.47
N LEU A 116 5.35 -18.22 4.60
CA LEU A 116 4.45 -18.59 5.69
C LEU A 116 3.34 -19.56 5.29
N LEU A 117 2.84 -19.50 4.04
CA LEU A 117 1.61 -20.16 3.63
C LEU A 117 1.86 -21.50 2.94
N ASP A 118 1.11 -22.51 3.38
CA ASP A 118 0.87 -23.75 2.66
C ASP A 118 -0.46 -23.67 1.88
N PRO A 119 -0.66 -24.54 0.87
CA PRO A 119 -1.91 -24.56 0.11
C PRO A 119 -3.15 -24.73 1.00
N GLY A 120 -4.04 -23.74 0.96
CA GLY A 120 -5.30 -23.73 1.72
C GLY A 120 -5.23 -23.00 3.05
N ASP A 121 -4.06 -22.52 3.50
CA ASP A 121 -3.97 -21.64 4.66
C ASP A 121 -4.71 -20.34 4.39
N GLU A 122 -5.46 -19.86 5.37
CA GLU A 122 -6.25 -18.63 5.27
C GLU A 122 -5.51 -17.43 5.85
N VAL A 123 -5.65 -16.29 5.16
CA VAL A 123 -5.17 -14.99 5.59
C VAL A 123 -6.36 -14.07 5.79
N LEU A 124 -6.57 -13.56 7.01
CA LEU A 124 -7.54 -12.49 7.24
C LEU A 124 -7.01 -11.18 6.65
N VAL A 125 -7.81 -10.60 5.77
CA VAL A 125 -7.47 -9.39 5.01
C VAL A 125 -8.47 -8.28 5.34
N PRO A 126 -8.13 -7.33 6.22
CA PRO A 126 -8.93 -6.13 6.41
C PRO A 126 -9.18 -5.42 5.07
N THR A 127 -10.46 -5.17 4.79
CA THR A 127 -10.95 -4.63 3.53
C THR A 127 -11.67 -3.31 3.81
N PRO A 128 -11.38 -2.19 3.11
CA PRO A 128 -10.63 -2.09 1.83
C PRO A 128 -9.12 -2.35 1.96
N TYR A 129 -8.53 -2.97 0.94
CA TYR A 129 -7.13 -3.38 0.90
C TYR A 129 -6.38 -2.86 -0.34
N TRP A 130 -5.06 -2.83 -0.30
CA TRP A 130 -4.25 -2.65 -1.50
C TRP A 130 -4.34 -3.88 -2.41
N THR A 131 -4.60 -3.65 -3.69
CA THR A 131 -4.89 -4.68 -4.72
C THR A 131 -3.85 -5.81 -4.82
N THR A 132 -2.65 -5.61 -4.30
CA THR A 132 -1.57 -6.61 -4.34
C THR A 132 -1.74 -7.72 -3.31
N TYR A 133 -2.36 -7.46 -2.16
CA TYR A 133 -2.40 -8.44 -1.08
C TYR A 133 -3.14 -9.73 -1.46
N PRO A 134 -4.39 -9.70 -1.93
CA PRO A 134 -5.10 -10.95 -2.28
C PRO A 134 -4.38 -11.71 -3.41
N GLU A 135 -3.78 -11.02 -4.37
CA GLU A 135 -3.07 -11.66 -5.46
C GLU A 135 -1.76 -12.33 -4.97
N SER A 136 -1.03 -11.69 -4.04
CA SER A 136 0.17 -12.27 -3.44
C SER A 136 -0.14 -13.50 -2.57
N ILE A 137 -1.25 -13.45 -1.81
CA ILE A 137 -1.74 -14.59 -1.02
C ILE A 137 -2.08 -15.78 -1.93
N LYS A 138 -2.85 -15.55 -3.00
CA LYS A 138 -3.19 -16.58 -4.00
C LYS A 138 -1.95 -17.16 -4.69
N LEU A 139 -0.98 -16.30 -5.06
CA LEU A 139 0.28 -16.74 -5.65
C LEU A 139 1.09 -17.62 -4.71
N ALA A 140 1.03 -17.36 -3.42
CA ALA A 140 1.64 -18.17 -2.37
C ALA A 140 0.87 -19.48 -2.05
N GLY A 141 -0.31 -19.68 -2.65
CA GLY A 141 -1.17 -20.86 -2.41
C GLY A 141 -2.18 -20.68 -1.28
N GLY A 142 -2.20 -19.54 -0.61
CA GLY A 142 -3.15 -19.22 0.45
C GLY A 142 -4.51 -18.75 -0.07
N VAL A 143 -5.44 -18.59 0.86
CA VAL A 143 -6.81 -18.13 0.62
C VAL A 143 -7.02 -16.81 1.35
N PRO A 144 -7.24 -15.68 0.62
CA PRO A 144 -7.60 -14.44 1.26
C PRO A 144 -9.04 -14.51 1.79
N VAL A 145 -9.25 -14.09 3.03
CA VAL A 145 -10.55 -13.99 3.70
C VAL A 145 -10.79 -12.53 4.03
N ASP A 146 -11.71 -11.90 3.32
CA ASP A 146 -12.02 -10.48 3.47
C ASP A 146 -12.74 -10.21 4.81
N VAL A 147 -12.24 -9.24 5.58
CA VAL A 147 -12.89 -8.70 6.78
C VAL A 147 -13.25 -7.25 6.49
N VAL A 148 -14.53 -7.02 6.15
CA VAL A 148 -14.98 -5.74 5.60
C VAL A 148 -15.24 -4.72 6.71
N ALA A 149 -14.62 -3.54 6.57
CA ALA A 149 -14.95 -2.32 7.29
C ALA A 149 -15.39 -1.24 6.30
N ASP A 150 -16.20 -0.31 6.76
CA ASP A 150 -16.75 0.76 5.93
C ASP A 150 -16.57 2.15 6.55
N GLU A 151 -17.16 3.17 5.94
CA GLU A 151 -17.08 4.56 6.38
C GLU A 151 -17.65 4.79 7.78
N THR A 152 -18.55 3.92 8.25
CA THR A 152 -19.18 4.06 9.59
C THR A 152 -18.22 3.71 10.73
N THR A 153 -17.20 2.89 10.45
CA THR A 153 -16.13 2.52 11.38
C THR A 153 -14.79 3.21 11.05
N GLY A 154 -14.80 4.18 10.14
CA GLY A 154 -13.57 4.81 9.64
C GLY A 154 -12.66 3.83 8.89
N TYR A 155 -13.22 2.76 8.33
CA TYR A 155 -12.52 1.67 7.64
C TYR A 155 -11.59 0.83 8.53
N LEU A 156 -11.81 0.84 9.84
CA LEU A 156 -11.05 0.04 10.81
C LEU A 156 -11.84 -1.20 11.20
N VAL A 157 -11.22 -2.37 11.12
CA VAL A 157 -11.84 -3.63 11.57
C VAL A 157 -11.71 -3.77 13.08
N THR A 158 -12.69 -4.46 13.68
CA THR A 158 -12.71 -4.79 15.11
C THR A 158 -12.31 -6.24 15.37
N VAL A 159 -11.95 -6.55 16.62
CA VAL A 159 -11.68 -7.93 17.04
C VAL A 159 -12.89 -8.83 16.81
N ASP A 160 -14.12 -8.35 17.05
CA ASP A 160 -15.34 -9.13 16.81
C ASP A 160 -15.49 -9.53 15.33
N GLN A 161 -15.17 -8.62 14.40
CA GLN A 161 -15.19 -8.91 12.96
C GLN A 161 -14.11 -9.91 12.57
N LEU A 162 -12.91 -9.79 13.14
CA LEU A 162 -11.80 -10.72 12.92
C LEU A 162 -12.15 -12.13 13.45
N GLU A 163 -12.70 -12.23 14.66
CA GLU A 163 -13.12 -13.51 15.26
C GLU A 163 -14.25 -14.16 14.46
N ALA A 164 -15.22 -13.38 13.98
CA ALA A 164 -16.31 -13.90 13.15
C ALA A 164 -15.82 -14.46 11.79
N ALA A 165 -14.70 -13.96 11.27
CA ALA A 165 -14.11 -14.42 10.01
C ALA A 165 -13.08 -15.54 10.20
N ARG A 166 -12.58 -15.76 11.43
CA ARG A 166 -11.56 -16.76 11.74
C ARG A 166 -12.10 -18.18 11.62
N THR A 167 -11.27 -19.07 11.07
CA THR A 167 -11.52 -20.52 11.02
C THR A 167 -10.30 -21.29 11.54
N ASP A 168 -10.40 -22.62 11.60
CA ASP A 168 -9.27 -23.49 11.96
C ASP A 168 -8.13 -23.46 10.92
N ARG A 169 -8.36 -22.92 9.74
CA ARG A 169 -7.34 -22.72 8.68
C ARG A 169 -6.69 -21.35 8.70
N THR A 170 -7.20 -20.45 9.52
CA THR A 170 -6.63 -19.11 9.64
C THR A 170 -5.24 -19.15 10.24
N LYS A 171 -4.25 -18.74 9.48
CA LYS A 171 -2.82 -18.78 9.86
C LYS A 171 -2.22 -17.39 10.02
N VAL A 172 -2.68 -16.42 9.22
CA VAL A 172 -2.08 -15.09 9.14
C VAL A 172 -3.15 -14.02 9.25
N LEU A 173 -2.87 -12.97 10.02
CA LEU A 173 -3.53 -11.67 9.95
C LEU A 173 -2.66 -10.72 9.14
N LEU A 174 -3.18 -10.15 8.06
CA LEU A 174 -2.60 -8.98 7.41
C LEU A 174 -3.03 -7.73 8.17
N PHE A 175 -2.07 -6.91 8.59
CA PHE A 175 -2.33 -5.66 9.31
C PHE A 175 -1.66 -4.50 8.58
N VAL A 176 -2.41 -3.44 8.25
CA VAL A 176 -1.91 -2.32 7.46
C VAL A 176 -2.30 -1.01 8.13
N SER A 177 -1.31 -0.28 8.64
CA SER A 177 -1.52 1.02 9.28
C SER A 177 -0.27 1.90 9.12
N PRO A 178 -0.41 3.10 8.53
CA PRO A 178 -1.55 3.67 7.82
C PRO A 178 -1.93 2.90 6.56
N SER A 179 -3.23 2.90 6.21
CA SER A 179 -3.80 2.06 5.16
C SER A 179 -3.78 2.72 3.76
N ASN A 180 -3.56 1.91 2.75
CA ASN A 180 -3.93 2.15 1.37
C ASN A 180 -5.09 1.17 1.03
N PRO A 181 -6.31 1.64 0.69
CA PRO A 181 -6.62 2.91 0.03
C PRO A 181 -7.19 4.02 0.94
N THR A 182 -7.45 3.77 2.21
CA THR A 182 -8.33 4.61 3.03
C THR A 182 -7.64 5.76 3.77
N GLY A 183 -6.33 5.63 4.01
CA GLY A 183 -5.60 6.53 4.89
C GLY A 183 -5.94 6.36 6.38
N ALA A 184 -6.70 5.33 6.74
CA ALA A 184 -7.05 5.04 8.12
C ALA A 184 -5.80 4.64 8.94
N VAL A 185 -5.78 5.05 10.20
CA VAL A 185 -4.72 4.75 11.17
C VAL A 185 -5.35 4.13 12.40
N TYR A 186 -4.86 2.97 12.82
CA TYR A 186 -5.28 2.36 14.08
C TYR A 186 -4.63 3.06 15.27
N SER A 187 -5.41 3.39 16.31
CA SER A 187 -4.86 3.87 17.56
C SER A 187 -3.99 2.80 18.24
N ARG A 188 -3.12 3.24 19.16
CA ARG A 188 -2.28 2.32 19.92
C ARG A 188 -3.11 1.27 20.68
N GLU A 189 -4.27 1.67 21.21
CA GLU A 189 -5.21 0.79 21.94
C GLU A 189 -5.80 -0.25 21.00
N GLN A 190 -6.23 0.15 19.80
CA GLN A 190 -6.76 -0.78 18.78
C GLN A 190 -5.68 -1.75 18.28
N VAL A 191 -4.45 -1.26 18.06
CA VAL A 191 -3.30 -2.11 17.72
C VAL A 191 -3.05 -3.14 18.83
N ALA A 192 -3.12 -2.72 20.12
CA ALA A 192 -2.94 -3.61 21.25
C ALA A 192 -4.06 -4.65 21.38
N GLU A 193 -5.31 -4.26 21.13
CA GLU A 193 -6.46 -5.17 21.19
C GLU A 193 -6.38 -6.25 20.11
N ILE A 194 -6.19 -5.84 18.87
CA ILE A 194 -6.05 -6.76 17.72
C ILE A 194 -4.80 -7.64 17.87
N GLY A 195 -3.69 -7.07 18.31
CA GLY A 195 -2.44 -7.83 18.49
C GLY A 195 -2.54 -8.88 19.59
N ARG A 196 -3.15 -8.57 20.75
CA ARG A 196 -3.40 -9.57 21.80
C ARG A 196 -4.32 -10.69 21.32
N TRP A 197 -5.39 -10.36 20.61
CA TRP A 197 -6.25 -11.35 19.98
C TRP A 197 -5.48 -12.28 19.02
N ALA A 198 -4.64 -11.71 18.17
CA ALA A 198 -3.81 -12.50 17.25
C ALA A 198 -2.83 -13.43 18.00
N ALA A 199 -2.23 -12.94 19.11
CA ALA A 199 -1.33 -13.72 19.96
C ALA A 199 -2.06 -14.88 20.65
N GLU A 200 -3.27 -14.64 21.20
CA GLU A 200 -4.10 -15.65 21.86
C GLU A 200 -4.47 -16.80 20.91
N HIS A 201 -4.68 -16.50 19.63
CA HIS A 201 -4.98 -17.50 18.60
C HIS A 201 -3.73 -18.06 17.90
N GLY A 202 -2.53 -17.65 18.30
CA GLY A 202 -1.27 -18.13 17.74
C GLY A 202 -1.07 -17.77 16.27
N LEU A 203 -1.71 -16.71 15.78
CA LEU A 203 -1.62 -16.26 14.40
C LEU A 203 -0.26 -15.62 14.10
N TRP A 204 0.16 -15.71 12.86
CA TRP A 204 1.18 -14.84 12.31
C TRP A 204 0.58 -13.48 11.98
N VAL A 205 1.37 -12.42 12.14
CA VAL A 205 1.01 -11.07 11.67
C VAL A 205 1.96 -10.68 10.56
N VAL A 206 1.42 -10.27 9.42
CA VAL A 206 2.16 -9.56 8.37
C VAL A 206 1.71 -8.11 8.43
N THR A 207 2.59 -7.23 8.95
CA THR A 207 2.29 -5.80 9.06
C THR A 207 2.99 -5.01 7.97
N ASP A 208 2.23 -4.21 7.20
CA ASP A 208 2.78 -3.29 6.19
C ASP A 208 2.82 -1.88 6.76
N GLU A 209 4.03 -1.39 7.00
CA GLU A 209 4.32 -0.12 7.67
C GLU A 209 4.90 0.93 6.71
N ILE A 210 4.66 0.77 5.40
CA ILE A 210 5.27 1.60 4.35
C ILE A 210 4.94 3.11 4.48
N TYR A 211 3.86 3.45 5.20
CA TYR A 211 3.41 4.83 5.43
C TYR A 211 3.69 5.34 6.85
N GLU A 212 4.55 4.70 7.63
CA GLU A 212 4.84 5.02 9.04
C GLU A 212 5.15 6.51 9.32
N HIS A 213 5.77 7.22 8.38
CA HIS A 213 6.10 8.65 8.48
C HIS A 213 5.02 9.59 7.90
N LEU A 214 4.01 9.05 7.27
CA LEU A 214 2.93 9.82 6.66
C LEU A 214 1.66 9.67 7.50
N VAL A 215 1.69 10.27 8.68
CA VAL A 215 0.56 10.42 9.62
C VAL A 215 0.31 11.89 9.89
N TYR A 216 -0.94 12.26 10.14
CA TYR A 216 -1.42 13.64 10.20
C TYR A 216 -2.27 13.89 11.45
N GLY A 217 -2.41 15.18 11.81
CA GLY A 217 -3.18 15.59 12.99
C GLY A 217 -2.60 15.02 14.27
N ASP A 218 -3.47 14.46 15.10
CA ASP A 218 -3.12 13.84 16.38
C ASP A 218 -2.87 12.33 16.27
N ALA A 219 -2.94 11.77 15.05
CA ALA A 219 -2.67 10.34 14.81
C ALA A 219 -1.19 10.01 15.01
N GLU A 220 -0.94 8.88 15.64
CA GLU A 220 0.40 8.36 15.87
C GLU A 220 0.56 6.96 15.25
N PHE A 221 1.68 6.74 14.58
CA PHE A 221 2.03 5.42 14.10
C PHE A 221 2.42 4.50 15.28
N SER A 222 1.92 3.27 15.25
CA SER A 222 2.23 2.23 16.23
C SER A 222 2.54 0.91 15.54
N SER A 223 3.77 0.41 15.70
CA SER A 223 4.15 -0.92 15.20
C SER A 223 3.62 -2.02 16.13
N MET A 224 2.91 -2.99 15.56
CA MET A 224 2.22 -4.01 16.37
C MET A 224 3.18 -4.84 17.26
N PRO A 225 4.34 -5.32 16.80
CA PRO A 225 5.25 -6.10 17.67
C PRO A 225 5.93 -5.27 18.77
N VAL A 226 5.87 -3.93 18.68
CA VAL A 226 6.29 -3.02 19.76
C VAL A 226 5.21 -2.85 20.81
N VAL A 227 3.95 -2.77 20.35
CA VAL A 227 2.79 -2.63 21.24
C VAL A 227 2.44 -3.94 21.93
N VAL A 228 2.64 -5.08 21.24
CA VAL A 228 2.36 -6.44 21.70
C VAL A 228 3.64 -7.29 21.50
N PRO A 229 4.63 -7.20 22.44
CA PRO A 229 5.94 -7.83 22.26
C PRO A 229 5.92 -9.36 22.13
N GLU A 230 4.89 -10.03 22.65
CA GLU A 230 4.69 -11.47 22.50
C GLU A 230 4.48 -11.93 21.06
N LEU A 231 4.15 -11.00 20.15
CA LEU A 231 4.05 -11.26 18.73
C LEU A 231 5.38 -11.14 17.96
N ALA A 232 6.46 -10.67 18.58
CA ALA A 232 7.72 -10.39 17.87
C ALA A 232 8.24 -11.59 17.07
N ASP A 233 8.12 -12.81 17.63
CA ASP A 233 8.55 -14.05 16.97
C ASP A 233 7.51 -14.61 15.96
N ARG A 234 6.40 -13.92 15.76
CA ARG A 234 5.34 -14.26 14.80
C ARG A 234 4.91 -13.08 13.93
N THR A 235 5.77 -12.09 13.82
CA THR A 235 5.49 -10.90 12.98
C THR A 235 6.51 -10.77 11.85
N LEU A 236 6.00 -10.47 10.65
CA LEU A 236 6.79 -9.95 9.54
C LEU A 236 6.45 -8.48 9.35
N ILE A 237 7.42 -7.59 9.57
CA ILE A 237 7.30 -6.16 9.27
C ILE A 237 7.75 -5.93 7.83
N LEU A 238 6.86 -5.38 7.01
CA LEU A 238 7.13 -4.99 5.64
C LEU A 238 7.23 -3.47 5.54
N ASN A 239 8.26 -2.99 4.87
CA ASN A 239 8.47 -1.55 4.71
C ASN A 239 9.39 -1.27 3.50
N GLY A 240 9.77 -0.02 3.27
CA GLY A 240 10.66 0.35 2.17
C GLY A 240 10.87 1.85 2.03
N VAL A 241 11.69 2.22 1.06
CA VAL A 241 12.02 3.63 0.80
C VAL A 241 11.01 4.35 -0.10
N ALA A 242 10.07 3.61 -0.71
CA ALA A 242 9.26 4.09 -1.81
C ALA A 242 8.40 5.31 -1.47
N LYS A 243 7.81 5.38 -0.26
CA LYS A 243 6.85 6.41 0.13
C LYS A 243 7.51 7.50 0.96
N THR A 244 8.16 7.12 2.03
CA THR A 244 8.85 8.04 2.94
C THR A 244 9.88 8.92 2.24
N TYR A 245 10.62 8.36 1.28
CA TYR A 245 11.74 9.09 0.62
C TYR A 245 11.47 9.42 -0.85
N ALA A 246 10.22 9.32 -1.32
CA ALA A 246 9.85 9.55 -2.73
C ALA A 246 10.72 8.72 -3.71
N MET A 247 10.87 7.42 -3.44
CA MET A 247 11.78 6.52 -4.15
C MET A 247 11.03 5.34 -4.82
N THR A 248 9.85 5.55 -5.36
CA THR A 248 9.05 4.45 -5.96
C THR A 248 9.77 3.75 -7.10
N GLY A 249 10.49 4.51 -7.95
CA GLY A 249 11.25 4.02 -9.10
C GLY A 249 12.54 3.28 -8.75
N TRP A 250 13.08 3.45 -7.55
CA TRP A 250 14.34 2.83 -7.11
C TRP A 250 14.20 1.35 -6.74
N ARG A 251 12.98 0.91 -6.46
CA ARG A 251 12.63 -0.49 -6.17
C ARG A 251 13.40 -1.09 -5.00
N VAL A 252 13.41 -0.44 -3.83
CA VAL A 252 13.97 -0.99 -2.59
C VAL A 252 12.92 -1.03 -1.49
N GLY A 253 12.75 -2.18 -0.90
CA GLY A 253 11.96 -2.46 0.29
C GLY A 253 12.65 -3.51 1.14
N TRP A 254 12.00 -3.92 2.20
CA TRP A 254 12.52 -4.95 3.10
C TRP A 254 11.43 -5.66 3.86
N MET A 255 11.78 -6.83 4.35
CA MET A 255 11.04 -7.60 5.34
C MET A 255 11.91 -7.79 6.58
N ILE A 256 11.34 -7.63 7.77
CA ILE A 256 11.98 -7.91 9.05
C ILE A 256 11.15 -8.97 9.77
N GLY A 257 11.79 -9.99 10.33
CA GLY A 257 11.10 -11.04 11.08
C GLY A 257 12.03 -12.07 11.67
N PRO A 258 11.50 -13.23 12.14
CA PRO A 258 12.31 -14.32 12.67
C PRO A 258 13.36 -14.80 11.68
N LYS A 259 14.56 -15.11 12.18
CA LYS A 259 15.74 -15.44 11.36
C LYS A 259 15.54 -16.63 10.43
N ASP A 260 14.79 -17.63 10.85
CA ASP A 260 14.47 -18.82 10.05
C ASP A 260 13.55 -18.49 8.87
N VAL A 261 12.51 -17.68 9.09
CA VAL A 261 11.58 -17.22 8.04
C VAL A 261 12.30 -16.30 7.06
N VAL A 262 13.07 -15.33 7.57
CA VAL A 262 13.88 -14.43 6.74
C VAL A 262 14.89 -15.21 5.90
N LYS A 263 15.52 -16.24 6.47
CA LYS A 263 16.42 -17.13 5.73
C LYS A 263 15.70 -17.91 4.63
N ALA A 264 14.50 -18.42 4.91
CA ALA A 264 13.69 -19.14 3.93
C ALA A 264 13.28 -18.22 2.75
N ALA A 265 12.83 -17.00 3.05
CA ALA A 265 12.51 -15.99 2.05
C ALA A 265 13.76 -15.57 1.23
N ALA A 266 14.93 -15.41 1.88
CA ALA A 266 16.19 -15.12 1.18
C ALA A 266 16.62 -16.27 0.23
N ASN A 267 16.35 -17.52 0.58
CA ASN A 267 16.57 -18.65 -0.33
C ASN A 267 15.64 -18.56 -1.55
N LEU A 268 14.35 -18.25 -1.35
CA LEU A 268 13.41 -18.00 -2.45
C LEU A 268 13.92 -16.87 -3.35
N GLN A 269 14.28 -15.72 -2.76
CA GLN A 269 14.79 -14.56 -3.48
C GLN A 269 16.04 -14.89 -4.29
N SER A 270 16.96 -15.70 -3.75
CA SER A 270 18.20 -16.07 -4.43
C SER A 270 17.97 -16.81 -5.76
N HIS A 271 16.84 -17.54 -5.87
CA HIS A 271 16.45 -18.26 -7.08
C HIS A 271 15.46 -17.49 -7.96
N ALA A 272 14.73 -16.52 -7.41
CA ALA A 272 13.75 -15.73 -8.13
C ALA A 272 14.35 -14.50 -8.81
N THR A 273 15.07 -13.65 -8.05
CA THR A 273 15.54 -12.35 -8.51
C THR A 273 17.01 -12.08 -8.19
N SER A 274 17.65 -12.87 -7.30
CA SER A 274 18.97 -12.57 -6.72
C SER A 274 18.93 -11.26 -5.90
N ASN A 275 20.06 -10.58 -5.73
CA ASN A 275 20.14 -9.31 -4.99
C ASN A 275 19.42 -8.16 -5.68
N VAL A 276 18.92 -7.21 -4.91
CA VAL A 276 18.44 -5.91 -5.40
C VAL A 276 19.60 -5.17 -6.09
N ALA A 277 19.31 -4.35 -7.10
CA ALA A 277 20.31 -3.53 -7.79
C ALA A 277 21.18 -2.74 -6.79
N ASN A 278 22.49 -2.92 -6.84
CA ASN A 278 23.41 -2.36 -5.84
C ASN A 278 23.39 -0.83 -5.79
N VAL A 279 23.20 -0.17 -6.92
CA VAL A 279 23.05 1.29 -7.00
C VAL A 279 21.83 1.74 -6.22
N SER A 280 20.72 1.03 -6.36
CA SER A 280 19.50 1.31 -5.60
C SER A 280 19.67 1.02 -4.10
N GLN A 281 20.43 -0.02 -3.74
CA GLN A 281 20.74 -0.29 -2.34
C GLN A 281 21.63 0.79 -1.72
N ALA A 282 22.59 1.34 -2.46
CA ALA A 282 23.43 2.46 -2.00
C ALA A 282 22.59 3.74 -1.78
N ALA A 283 21.67 4.02 -2.69
CA ALA A 283 20.70 5.10 -2.53
C ALA A 283 19.80 4.90 -1.30
N ALA A 284 19.29 3.67 -1.12
CA ALA A 284 18.46 3.33 0.05
C ALA A 284 19.24 3.46 1.37
N LEU A 285 20.52 3.07 1.39
CA LEU A 285 21.41 3.27 2.55
C LEU A 285 21.51 4.74 2.92
N ALA A 286 21.74 5.63 1.93
CA ALA A 286 21.76 7.07 2.17
C ALA A 286 20.41 7.58 2.69
N ALA A 287 19.29 7.07 2.14
CA ALA A 287 17.95 7.46 2.56
C ALA A 287 17.67 7.13 4.03
N VAL A 288 17.89 5.87 4.44
CA VAL A 288 17.56 5.41 5.81
C VAL A 288 18.52 5.92 6.87
N SER A 289 19.75 6.31 6.47
CA SER A 289 20.77 6.88 7.34
C SER A 289 20.73 8.42 7.39
N GLY A 290 19.95 9.05 6.48
CA GLY A 290 19.81 10.50 6.41
C GLY A 290 18.85 11.08 7.42
N ASP A 291 18.70 12.41 7.40
CA ASP A 291 17.69 13.09 8.20
C ASP A 291 16.30 13.02 7.54
N LEU A 292 15.27 13.35 8.31
CA LEU A 292 13.89 13.33 7.85
C LEU A 292 13.34 14.71 7.42
N SER A 293 14.21 15.70 7.17
CA SER A 293 13.79 17.07 6.84
C SER A 293 13.01 17.15 5.52
N ALA A 294 13.43 16.39 4.51
CA ALA A 294 12.70 16.28 3.23
C ALA A 294 11.34 15.58 3.43
N VAL A 295 11.29 14.56 4.29
CA VAL A 295 10.05 13.84 4.63
C VAL A 295 9.07 14.77 5.36
N ALA A 296 9.55 15.58 6.30
CA ALA A 296 8.72 16.56 7.02
C ALA A 296 8.07 17.56 6.05
N ARG A 297 8.85 18.14 5.13
CA ARG A 297 8.30 19.07 4.11
C ARG A 297 7.25 18.42 3.21
N MET A 298 7.48 17.18 2.79
CA MET A 298 6.53 16.43 1.98
C MET A 298 5.24 16.13 2.76
N ARG A 299 5.36 15.74 4.03
CA ARG A 299 4.22 15.47 4.93
C ARG A 299 3.37 16.73 5.14
N GLU A 300 3.99 17.90 5.36
CA GLU A 300 3.26 19.18 5.47
C GLU A 300 2.45 19.50 4.20
N ALA A 301 3.02 19.27 3.01
CA ALA A 301 2.30 19.47 1.76
C ALA A 301 1.13 18.49 1.60
N PHE A 302 1.33 17.22 1.95
CA PHE A 302 0.26 16.23 1.90
C PHE A 302 -0.85 16.54 2.92
N ASP A 303 -0.53 16.99 4.12
CA ASP A 303 -1.53 17.36 5.11
C ASP A 303 -2.42 18.53 4.65
N ARG A 304 -1.83 19.57 4.08
CA ARG A 304 -2.58 20.69 3.49
C ARG A 304 -3.50 20.23 2.36
N ARG A 305 -3.00 19.38 1.45
CA ARG A 305 -3.75 18.82 0.33
C ARG A 305 -4.85 17.87 0.79
N ARG A 306 -4.61 17.07 1.81
CA ARG A 306 -5.58 16.20 2.49
C ARG A 306 -6.79 16.98 2.95
N GLN A 307 -6.56 18.02 3.74
CA GLN A 307 -7.62 18.89 4.25
C GLN A 307 -8.42 19.56 3.13
N THR A 308 -7.73 20.03 2.09
CA THR A 308 -8.37 20.64 0.91
C THR A 308 -9.26 19.62 0.19
N MET A 309 -8.73 18.42 -0.09
CA MET A 309 -9.46 17.37 -0.80
C MET A 309 -10.69 16.89 -0.03
N VAL A 310 -10.54 16.61 1.27
CA VAL A 310 -11.66 16.14 2.12
C VAL A 310 -12.78 17.16 2.18
N ARG A 311 -12.45 18.43 2.38
CA ARG A 311 -13.45 19.52 2.36
C ARG A 311 -14.19 19.57 1.02
N LEU A 312 -13.46 19.60 -0.09
CA LEU A 312 -14.05 19.68 -1.43
C LEU A 312 -14.91 18.45 -1.77
N LEU A 313 -14.52 17.25 -1.35
CA LEU A 313 -15.30 16.03 -1.55
C LEU A 313 -16.59 16.04 -0.72
N ASN A 314 -16.54 16.46 0.54
CA ASN A 314 -17.71 16.51 1.42
C ASN A 314 -18.68 17.66 1.04
N ASP A 315 -18.26 18.64 0.26
CA ASP A 315 -19.15 19.66 -0.33
C ASP A 315 -20.02 19.09 -1.48
N ILE A 316 -19.73 17.86 -1.97
CA ILE A 316 -20.50 17.22 -3.05
C ILE A 316 -21.69 16.46 -2.45
N PRO A 317 -22.96 16.79 -2.79
CA PRO A 317 -24.11 16.05 -2.30
C PRO A 317 -24.08 14.56 -2.66
N GLY A 318 -24.25 13.69 -1.66
CA GLY A 318 -24.20 12.23 -1.85
C GLY A 318 -22.79 11.63 -1.81
N VAL A 319 -21.77 12.43 -1.50
CA VAL A 319 -20.40 11.96 -1.22
C VAL A 319 -20.12 12.10 0.26
N LEU A 320 -19.58 11.04 0.87
CA LEU A 320 -19.12 11.03 2.26
C LEU A 320 -17.66 10.58 2.30
N CYS A 321 -16.77 11.48 2.69
CA CYS A 321 -15.34 11.21 2.81
C CYS A 321 -14.89 11.36 4.27
N PRO A 322 -14.70 10.26 5.02
CA PRO A 322 -14.01 10.32 6.29
C PRO A 322 -12.61 10.93 6.12
N GLU A 323 -12.17 11.69 7.13
CA GLU A 323 -10.86 12.32 7.08
C GLU A 323 -9.75 11.27 7.24
N PRO A 324 -8.86 11.08 6.24
CA PRO A 324 -7.75 10.15 6.37
C PRO A 324 -6.70 10.72 7.34
N GLU A 325 -6.17 9.86 8.20
CA GLU A 325 -5.16 10.22 9.20
C GLU A 325 -3.74 9.85 8.78
N GLY A 326 -3.60 9.15 7.62
CA GLY A 326 -2.30 8.73 7.10
C GLY A 326 -2.27 8.49 5.59
N ALA A 327 -1.11 8.06 5.09
CA ALA A 327 -0.81 7.85 3.68
C ALA A 327 -1.01 9.14 2.85
N PHE A 328 -1.51 9.03 1.60
CA PHE A 328 -1.86 10.18 0.76
C PHE A 328 -3.07 9.89 -0.13
N TYR A 329 -4.09 9.25 0.47
CA TYR A 329 -5.33 8.87 -0.23
C TYR A 329 -6.56 9.33 0.54
N ALA A 330 -7.58 9.77 -0.21
CA ALA A 330 -8.96 9.92 0.25
C ALA A 330 -9.80 8.76 -0.32
N TYR A 331 -10.75 8.27 0.46
CA TYR A 331 -11.59 7.13 0.09
C TYR A 331 -13.08 7.42 0.33
N PRO A 332 -13.68 8.32 -0.48
CA PRO A 332 -15.07 8.70 -0.32
C PRO A 332 -16.03 7.58 -0.71
N SER A 333 -17.11 7.45 0.05
CA SER A 333 -18.32 6.74 -0.32
C SER A 333 -19.11 7.55 -1.36
N VAL A 334 -19.55 6.86 -2.42
CA VAL A 334 -20.40 7.41 -3.48
C VAL A 334 -21.67 6.59 -3.66
N LYS A 335 -22.02 5.79 -2.67
CA LYS A 335 -23.17 4.86 -2.67
C LYS A 335 -24.47 5.57 -2.98
N GLU A 336 -24.69 6.78 -2.46
CA GLU A 336 -25.90 7.56 -2.70
C GLU A 336 -26.04 8.11 -4.13
N LEU A 337 -24.98 8.06 -4.92
CA LEU A 337 -24.98 8.51 -6.32
C LEU A 337 -25.27 7.39 -7.30
N LEU A 338 -25.10 6.13 -6.88
CA LEU A 338 -25.34 4.97 -7.73
C LEU A 338 -26.84 4.82 -8.03
N GLY A 339 -27.16 4.56 -9.30
CA GLY A 339 -28.54 4.48 -9.81
C GLY A 339 -29.21 5.81 -10.11
N LYS A 340 -28.60 6.96 -9.73
CA LYS A 340 -29.07 8.29 -10.12
C LYS A 340 -28.73 8.58 -11.59
N GLU A 341 -29.56 9.41 -12.23
CA GLU A 341 -29.30 9.86 -13.57
C GLU A 341 -28.32 11.03 -13.59
N ILE A 342 -27.26 10.91 -14.39
CA ILE A 342 -26.25 11.94 -14.62
C ILE A 342 -26.04 12.04 -16.13
N ARG A 343 -26.42 13.16 -16.76
CA ARG A 343 -26.33 13.37 -18.20
C ARG A 343 -26.95 12.25 -19.07
N GLY A 344 -28.11 11.73 -18.64
CA GLY A 344 -28.81 10.65 -19.35
C GLY A 344 -28.22 9.26 -19.16
N LYS A 345 -27.22 9.09 -18.28
CA LYS A 345 -26.62 7.80 -17.90
C LYS A 345 -26.93 7.49 -16.43
N ARG A 346 -27.13 6.20 -16.10
CA ARG A 346 -27.45 5.73 -14.74
C ARG A 346 -26.43 4.71 -14.27
N PRO A 347 -25.23 5.13 -13.81
CA PRO A 347 -24.21 4.21 -13.34
C PRO A 347 -24.71 3.42 -12.12
N GLN A 348 -24.63 2.09 -12.19
CA GLN A 348 -25.06 1.18 -11.13
C GLN A 348 -23.91 0.76 -10.21
N THR A 349 -22.67 0.94 -10.65
CA THR A 349 -21.44 0.55 -9.93
C THR A 349 -20.45 1.73 -9.88
N SER A 350 -19.52 1.69 -8.94
CA SER A 350 -18.45 2.69 -8.90
C SER A 350 -17.53 2.60 -10.11
N VAL A 351 -17.41 1.43 -10.75
CA VAL A 351 -16.69 1.27 -12.02
C VAL A 351 -17.35 2.09 -13.15
N GLU A 352 -18.66 1.97 -13.28
CA GLU A 352 -19.44 2.71 -14.30
C GLU A 352 -19.40 4.22 -14.03
N LEU A 353 -19.52 4.62 -12.75
CA LEU A 353 -19.47 6.02 -12.35
C LEU A 353 -18.06 6.60 -12.59
N ALA A 354 -16.98 5.86 -12.29
CA ALA A 354 -15.60 6.28 -12.60
C ALA A 354 -15.36 6.43 -14.11
N ALA A 355 -15.94 5.53 -14.92
CA ALA A 355 -15.87 5.63 -16.36
C ALA A 355 -16.60 6.88 -16.89
N LEU A 356 -17.78 7.19 -16.35
CA LEU A 356 -18.54 8.39 -16.68
C LEU A 356 -17.77 9.67 -16.31
N ILE A 357 -17.18 9.71 -15.10
CA ILE A 357 -16.36 10.85 -14.65
C ILE A 357 -15.16 11.05 -15.58
N LEU A 358 -14.48 9.98 -16.00
CA LEU A 358 -13.37 10.10 -16.93
C LEU A 358 -13.79 10.61 -18.30
N GLU A 359 -14.95 10.19 -18.79
CA GLU A 359 -15.48 10.60 -20.11
C GLU A 359 -15.93 12.06 -20.11
N GLU A 360 -16.71 12.47 -19.10
CA GLU A 360 -17.45 13.73 -19.07
C GLU A 360 -16.74 14.86 -18.30
N ALA A 361 -15.91 14.51 -17.32
CA ALA A 361 -15.17 15.48 -16.50
C ALA A 361 -13.67 15.44 -16.73
N GLU A 362 -13.15 14.47 -17.51
CA GLU A 362 -11.71 14.28 -17.78
C GLU A 362 -10.90 14.11 -16.49
N VAL A 363 -11.46 13.38 -15.52
CA VAL A 363 -10.82 13.03 -14.27
C VAL A 363 -10.72 11.51 -14.12
N ALA A 364 -9.52 11.00 -13.89
CA ALA A 364 -9.27 9.59 -13.66
C ALA A 364 -9.13 9.31 -12.17
N LEU A 365 -9.96 8.43 -11.63
CA LEU A 365 -9.94 7.96 -10.25
C LEU A 365 -10.14 6.44 -10.19
N VAL A 366 -9.80 5.80 -9.08
CA VAL A 366 -9.83 4.34 -8.98
C VAL A 366 -11.11 3.91 -8.26
N PRO A 367 -11.96 3.06 -8.89
CA PRO A 367 -13.18 2.58 -8.26
C PRO A 367 -12.89 1.61 -7.11
N GLY A 368 -13.79 1.59 -6.12
CA GLY A 368 -13.64 0.82 -4.89
C GLY A 368 -13.60 -0.69 -5.07
N GLU A 369 -14.20 -1.19 -6.16
CA GLU A 369 -14.14 -2.62 -6.53
C GLU A 369 -12.69 -3.13 -6.65
N ALA A 370 -11.76 -2.26 -7.03
CA ALA A 370 -10.33 -2.58 -7.08
C ALA A 370 -9.73 -2.89 -5.70
N PHE A 371 -10.38 -2.43 -4.63
CA PHE A 371 -9.94 -2.56 -3.24
C PHE A 371 -10.88 -3.45 -2.42
N GLY A 372 -11.73 -4.24 -3.09
CA GLY A 372 -12.69 -5.17 -2.47
C GLY A 372 -13.99 -4.55 -1.98
N THR A 373 -14.22 -3.25 -2.16
CA THR A 373 -15.43 -2.56 -1.67
C THR A 373 -16.10 -1.73 -2.75
N PRO A 374 -17.23 -2.21 -3.33
CA PRO A 374 -18.04 -1.42 -4.26
C PRO A 374 -18.65 -0.18 -3.59
N GLY A 375 -18.88 0.88 -4.36
CA GLY A 375 -19.55 2.10 -3.89
C GLY A 375 -18.59 3.16 -3.35
N TYR A 376 -17.30 3.05 -3.65
CA TYR A 376 -16.26 3.99 -3.23
C TYR A 376 -15.35 4.39 -4.38
N PHE A 377 -14.56 5.44 -4.13
CA PHE A 377 -13.42 5.81 -4.98
C PHE A 377 -12.15 5.95 -4.14
N ARG A 378 -11.00 5.69 -4.74
CA ARG A 378 -9.73 6.15 -4.19
C ARG A 378 -9.22 7.34 -5.02
N LEU A 379 -8.91 8.43 -4.34
CA LEU A 379 -8.24 9.60 -4.88
C LEU A 379 -6.91 9.81 -4.14
N SER A 380 -5.81 9.88 -4.89
CA SER A 380 -4.52 10.29 -4.33
C SER A 380 -4.45 11.81 -4.27
N TYR A 381 -3.97 12.38 -3.15
CA TYR A 381 -3.64 13.80 -3.07
C TYR A 381 -2.12 14.08 -3.24
N ALA A 382 -1.39 13.09 -3.75
CA ALA A 382 -0.02 13.26 -4.20
C ALA A 382 0.03 13.84 -5.63
N LEU A 383 -0.42 15.09 -5.76
CA LEU A 383 -0.38 15.89 -7.00
C LEU A 383 -0.43 17.38 -6.64
N GLY A 384 -0.16 18.25 -7.60
CA GLY A 384 -0.14 19.70 -7.38
C GLY A 384 -1.45 20.27 -6.85
N ASP A 385 -1.37 21.30 -6.00
CA ASP A 385 -2.54 21.90 -5.34
C ASP A 385 -3.57 22.43 -6.34
N GLU A 386 -3.14 22.99 -7.50
CA GLU A 386 -4.01 23.48 -8.59
C GLU A 386 -4.75 22.33 -9.27
N ASP A 387 -4.05 21.28 -9.68
CA ASP A 387 -4.63 20.09 -10.30
C ASP A 387 -5.60 19.38 -9.34
N LEU A 388 -5.29 19.34 -8.04
CA LEU A 388 -6.17 18.77 -7.03
C LEU A 388 -7.50 19.53 -6.95
N ALA A 389 -7.45 20.85 -6.80
CA ALA A 389 -8.66 21.67 -6.68
C ALA A 389 -9.49 21.66 -7.99
N GLU A 390 -8.83 21.79 -9.13
CA GLU A 390 -9.48 21.73 -10.45
C GLU A 390 -10.13 20.36 -10.70
N GLY A 391 -9.41 19.27 -10.44
CA GLY A 391 -9.91 17.92 -10.66
C GLY A 391 -11.13 17.59 -9.80
N VAL A 392 -11.09 17.88 -8.49
CA VAL A 392 -12.25 17.68 -7.61
C VAL A 392 -13.40 18.62 -8.00
N GLY A 393 -13.11 19.87 -8.41
CA GLY A 393 -14.11 20.80 -8.90
C GLY A 393 -14.85 20.30 -10.15
N ARG A 394 -14.14 19.68 -11.10
CA ARG A 394 -14.76 19.05 -12.29
C ARG A 394 -15.68 17.88 -11.89
N VAL A 395 -15.23 17.04 -10.95
CA VAL A 395 -16.05 15.94 -10.42
C VAL A 395 -17.30 16.49 -9.73
N ALA A 396 -17.15 17.49 -8.85
CA ALA A 396 -18.26 18.13 -8.14
C ALA A 396 -19.30 18.69 -9.11
N LYS A 397 -18.88 19.40 -10.16
CA LYS A 397 -19.76 19.94 -11.18
C LYS A 397 -20.57 18.86 -11.89
N LEU A 398 -19.92 17.74 -12.27
CA LEU A 398 -20.62 16.64 -12.93
C LEU A 398 -21.62 15.96 -11.98
N LEU A 399 -21.19 15.66 -10.74
CA LEU A 399 -22.02 14.95 -9.76
C LEU A 399 -23.19 15.81 -9.22
N SER A 400 -23.08 17.14 -9.27
CA SER A 400 -24.20 18.03 -8.91
C SER A 400 -25.41 17.93 -9.87
N GLU A 401 -25.23 17.32 -11.05
CA GLU A 401 -26.29 17.06 -12.01
C GLU A 401 -27.07 15.75 -11.69
N ALA A 402 -26.70 15.00 -10.64
CA ALA A 402 -27.34 13.74 -10.25
C ALA A 402 -28.76 13.93 -9.70
N HIS A 403 -29.75 13.21 -10.23
CA HIS A 403 -31.17 13.29 -9.82
C HIS A 403 -31.92 11.96 -9.93
#